data_cd7d6d3505014d024a83d795fa7e0bef
#
_entry.id   cd7d6d3505014d024a83d795fa7e0bef
#
_cell.length_a   1.000
_cell.length_b   1.000
_cell.length_c   1.000
_cell.angle_alpha   90.00
_cell.angle_beta   90.00
_cell.angle_gamma   90.00
#
_symmetry.space_group_name_H-M   'P 1'
#
loop_
_entity.id
_entity.type
_entity.pdbx_description
1 polymer ?
#
loop_
_entity_poly.entity_id
_entity_poly.type
_entity_poly.pdbx_seq_one_letter_code
_entity_poly.pdbx_strand_id
1 'polypeptide(L)'
;MRFLKLSIFLLSVILVKCEKFRFDNYTLHKIFPESEIQVKLLDNLQNDVRFDFWTDPVPSAEFVLVMSSPADSNELASFLEKNNMKSEITMSNVQEHIDKQTVKQYTRSNVRSMTWDAYYTLDDIYAWLDDLVAAYPDIVTGIIGGDSYEGREIKGIKISHGSGKRVIFVEGGIHSREWISPSSVCYIISELLTSEGAETMAAARDYDWYIFPVTNPDGYIWTHENFRMWRKNRRPFGSEFGVDLNRNWNNNWLVAGASSNPASDTYAGPGPFSEPETRSLSNYISSIGDQIDLYLSFHSFSQMLLVPYGNTTDHLDNYYDVVNIGRRAMGALSVRYQTQYVTGNIAETIYHATGGSVDWVKGHLRVPLVYCYELRDRGASGFLLPTDQILPNNEETMDSVLEIIHQAKRFGYMNSSAGLTGSVVMMFGLVLAYFL
;
A
#
# COMPACT_ATOMS: atom_id res chain seq x y z
N MET A 1 40.76 -30.75 -53.55
CA MET A 1 39.67 -30.87 -52.55
C MET A 1 40.22 -30.46 -51.18
N ARG A 2 39.85 -29.24 -50.72
CA ARG A 2 40.22 -28.75 -49.39
C ARG A 2 38.97 -28.88 -48.51
N PHE A 3 39.02 -29.72 -47.52
CA PHE A 3 37.97 -29.84 -46.52
C PHE A 3 38.05 -28.69 -45.52
N LEU A 4 37.01 -27.84 -45.52
CA LEU A 4 36.81 -26.78 -44.54
C LEU A 4 36.22 -27.43 -43.26
N LYS A 5 36.98 -27.50 -42.18
CA LYS A 5 36.47 -27.93 -40.85
C LYS A 5 35.73 -26.76 -40.25
N LEU A 6 34.40 -26.86 -40.18
CA LEU A 6 33.54 -25.95 -39.46
C LEU A 6 33.56 -26.31 -37.99
N SER A 7 34.26 -25.56 -37.15
CA SER A 7 34.22 -25.71 -35.70
C SER A 7 33.00 -24.95 -35.17
N ILE A 8 31.99 -25.72 -34.75
CA ILE A 8 30.82 -25.15 -34.02
C ILE A 8 31.23 -24.92 -32.60
N PHE A 9 31.38 -23.66 -32.22
CA PHE A 9 31.53 -23.23 -30.82
C PHE A 9 30.11 -23.26 -30.18
N LEU A 10 29.85 -24.31 -29.37
CA LEU A 10 28.69 -24.29 -28.47
C LEU A 10 28.98 -23.30 -27.33
N LEU A 11 28.36 -22.13 -27.38
CA LEU A 11 28.30 -21.21 -26.25
C LEU A 11 27.31 -21.83 -25.24
N SER A 12 27.81 -22.52 -24.22
CA SER A 12 27.00 -22.90 -23.08
C SER A 12 26.72 -21.63 -22.26
N VAL A 13 25.52 -21.07 -22.41
CA VAL A 13 25.01 -20.05 -21.48
C VAL A 13 24.77 -20.75 -20.15
N ILE A 14 25.69 -20.58 -19.21
CA ILE A 14 25.47 -20.97 -17.81
C ILE A 14 24.47 -19.94 -17.27
N LEU A 15 23.20 -20.33 -17.20
CA LEU A 15 22.20 -19.60 -16.43
C LEU A 15 22.60 -19.75 -14.95
N VAL A 16 23.35 -18.80 -14.44
CA VAL A 16 23.54 -18.65 -12.99
C VAL A 16 22.18 -18.23 -12.44
N LYS A 17 21.43 -19.19 -11.93
CA LYS A 17 20.23 -18.89 -11.15
C LYS A 17 20.73 -18.19 -9.89
N CYS A 18 20.50 -16.89 -9.76
CA CYS A 18 20.81 -16.17 -8.53
C CYS A 18 19.93 -16.80 -7.43
N GLU A 19 20.53 -17.40 -6.44
CA GLU A 19 19.78 -17.96 -5.31
C GLU A 19 19.11 -16.80 -4.56
N LYS A 20 17.85 -17.00 -4.17
CA LYS A 20 17.10 -16.04 -3.36
C LYS A 20 17.84 -15.81 -2.04
N PHE A 21 18.01 -14.55 -1.67
CA PHE A 21 18.64 -14.21 -0.38
C PHE A 21 17.86 -14.82 0.77
N ARG A 22 18.57 -15.41 1.73
CA ARG A 22 17.98 -16.04 2.90
C ARG A 22 18.30 -15.24 4.16
N PHE A 23 17.33 -15.19 5.04
CA PHE A 23 17.40 -14.52 6.33
C PHE A 23 17.58 -15.51 7.50
N ASP A 24 18.35 -16.57 7.29
CA ASP A 24 18.64 -17.58 8.32
C ASP A 24 19.35 -16.94 9.49
N ASN A 25 18.82 -17.12 10.70
CA ASN A 25 19.30 -16.56 11.96
C ASN A 25 19.34 -15.00 12.00
N TYR A 26 18.70 -14.29 11.06
CA TYR A 26 18.41 -12.88 11.28
C TYR A 26 17.44 -12.73 12.43
N THR A 27 17.67 -11.73 13.27
CA THR A 27 16.82 -11.47 14.47
C THR A 27 16.06 -10.17 14.31
N LEU A 28 14.79 -10.18 14.73
CA LEU A 28 13.99 -8.97 14.84
C LEU A 28 13.90 -8.56 16.31
N HIS A 29 14.42 -7.38 16.62
CA HIS A 29 14.43 -6.79 17.94
C HIS A 29 13.30 -5.76 18.07
N LYS A 30 12.52 -5.86 19.13
CA LYS A 30 11.55 -4.86 19.56
C LYS A 30 12.20 -4.04 20.68
N ILE A 31 12.48 -2.79 20.39
CA ILE A 31 13.25 -1.88 21.25
C ILE A 31 12.28 -0.85 21.83
N PHE A 32 12.36 -0.57 23.13
CA PHE A 32 11.48 0.36 23.83
C PHE A 32 12.24 1.62 24.24
N PRO A 33 12.24 2.70 23.42
CA PRO A 33 12.85 3.97 23.82
C PRO A 33 12.04 4.66 24.91
N GLU A 34 12.69 5.02 26.02
CA GLU A 34 12.06 5.67 27.17
C GLU A 34 12.34 7.19 27.22
N SER A 35 13.08 7.73 26.26
CA SER A 35 13.44 9.14 26.21
C SER A 35 13.68 9.65 24.78
N GLU A 36 13.52 10.96 24.56
CA GLU A 36 13.88 11.61 23.31
C GLU A 36 15.34 11.40 22.89
N ILE A 37 16.25 11.26 23.87
CA ILE A 37 17.67 10.98 23.60
C ILE A 37 17.80 9.59 22.95
N GLN A 38 17.12 8.60 23.49
CA GLN A 38 17.14 7.24 22.95
C GLN A 38 16.49 7.19 21.56
N VAL A 39 15.39 7.92 21.33
CA VAL A 39 14.79 8.06 20.00
C VAL A 39 15.80 8.64 19.01
N LYS A 40 16.50 9.73 19.34
CA LYS A 40 17.55 10.33 18.48
C LYS A 40 18.72 9.38 18.22
N LEU A 41 19.09 8.56 19.19
CA LEU A 41 20.15 7.56 19.00
C LEU A 41 19.73 6.47 18.01
N LEU A 42 18.47 6.01 18.06
CA LEU A 42 17.91 5.07 17.10
C LEU A 42 17.75 5.72 15.71
N ASP A 43 17.33 6.98 15.65
CA ASP A 43 17.24 7.73 14.40
C ASP A 43 18.61 7.87 13.70
N ASN A 44 19.67 8.09 14.46
CA ASN A 44 21.03 8.07 13.95
C ASN A 44 21.46 6.66 13.48
N LEU A 45 21.05 5.61 14.22
CA LEU A 45 21.36 4.23 13.87
C LEU A 45 20.65 3.79 12.58
N GLN A 46 19.49 4.38 12.26
CA GLN A 46 18.75 4.12 11.02
C GLN A 46 19.54 4.48 9.75
N ASN A 47 20.56 5.33 9.86
CA ASN A 47 21.47 5.63 8.76
C ASN A 47 22.51 4.53 8.50
N ASP A 48 22.64 3.55 9.38
CA ASP A 48 23.52 2.39 9.22
C ASP A 48 22.74 1.28 8.50
N VAL A 49 23.07 1.08 7.23
CA VAL A 49 22.41 0.12 6.32
C VAL A 49 22.51 -1.36 6.75
N ARG A 50 23.30 -1.67 7.78
CA ARG A 50 23.38 -3.01 8.37
C ARG A 50 22.14 -3.38 9.18
N PHE A 51 21.36 -2.37 9.60
CA PHE A 51 20.16 -2.52 10.42
C PHE A 51 18.92 -2.13 9.60
N ASP A 52 18.02 -3.08 9.39
CA ASP A 52 16.75 -2.83 8.70
C ASP A 52 15.67 -2.44 9.72
N PHE A 53 15.26 -1.18 9.66
CA PHE A 53 14.21 -0.63 10.51
C PHE A 53 12.83 -0.91 9.90
N TRP A 54 12.04 -1.70 10.61
CA TRP A 54 10.66 -1.99 10.19
C TRP A 54 9.67 -0.93 10.65
N THR A 55 10.02 -0.16 11.68
CA THR A 55 9.27 1.01 12.16
C THR A 55 10.23 2.16 12.42
N ASP A 56 9.77 3.39 12.20
CA ASP A 56 10.59 4.58 12.39
C ASP A 56 10.74 4.94 13.88
N PRO A 57 11.94 5.38 14.33
CA PRO A 57 12.19 5.84 15.67
C PRO A 57 11.66 7.28 15.85
N VAL A 58 10.43 7.40 16.33
CA VAL A 58 9.76 8.69 16.55
C VAL A 58 9.37 8.86 18.01
N PRO A 59 9.24 10.11 18.53
CA PRO A 59 8.91 10.36 19.93
C PRO A 59 7.60 9.73 20.42
N SER A 60 6.65 9.50 19.52
CA SER A 60 5.36 8.86 19.78
C SER A 60 5.40 7.34 19.71
N ALA A 61 6.51 6.74 19.24
CA ALA A 61 6.62 5.31 19.09
C ALA A 61 6.67 4.59 20.45
N GLU A 62 5.76 3.67 20.65
CA GLU A 62 5.79 2.76 21.82
C GLU A 62 7.00 1.83 21.76
N PHE A 63 7.41 1.43 20.57
CA PHE A 63 8.57 0.59 20.29
C PHE A 63 9.11 0.85 18.89
N VAL A 64 10.35 0.40 18.66
CA VAL A 64 11.00 0.39 17.34
C VAL A 64 11.40 -1.04 17.02
N LEU A 65 11.05 -1.51 15.79
CA LEU A 65 11.43 -2.83 15.30
C LEU A 65 12.66 -2.71 14.40
N VAL A 66 13.72 -3.43 14.76
CA VAL A 66 14.99 -3.42 14.03
C VAL A 66 15.43 -4.86 13.76
N MET A 67 15.60 -5.18 12.48
CA MET A 67 16.18 -6.44 12.06
C MET A 67 17.71 -6.31 11.93
N SER A 68 18.44 -7.31 12.45
CA SER A 68 19.89 -7.42 12.32
C SER A 68 20.33 -8.77 11.78
N SER A 69 21.46 -8.76 11.03
CA SER A 69 22.08 -10.00 10.58
C SER A 69 22.73 -10.75 11.75
N PRO A 70 23.01 -12.06 11.61
CA PRO A 70 23.79 -12.80 12.60
C PRO A 70 25.17 -12.19 12.87
N ALA A 71 25.80 -11.54 11.88
CA ALA A 71 27.10 -10.89 12.01
C ALA A 71 27.03 -9.61 12.85
N ASP A 72 25.92 -8.86 12.75
CA ASP A 72 25.75 -7.52 13.34
C ASP A 72 24.93 -7.55 14.65
N SER A 73 24.33 -8.69 15.00
CA SER A 73 23.45 -8.84 16.17
C SER A 73 24.15 -8.50 17.50
N ASN A 74 25.42 -8.86 17.66
CA ASN A 74 26.21 -8.52 18.86
C ASN A 74 26.49 -7.00 18.94
N GLU A 75 26.66 -6.33 17.81
CA GLU A 75 26.89 -4.89 17.76
C GLU A 75 25.61 -4.14 18.16
N LEU A 76 24.45 -4.56 17.64
CA LEU A 76 23.16 -4.03 18.04
C LEU A 76 22.94 -4.23 19.56
N ALA A 77 23.17 -5.44 20.07
CA ALA A 77 23.01 -5.73 21.50
C ALA A 77 23.91 -4.83 22.36
N SER A 78 25.18 -4.64 21.99
CA SER A 78 26.13 -3.76 22.69
C SER A 78 25.70 -2.28 22.62
N PHE A 79 25.15 -1.83 21.48
CA PHE A 79 24.60 -0.49 21.33
C PHE A 79 23.42 -0.27 22.28
N LEU A 80 22.49 -1.22 22.34
CA LEU A 80 21.31 -1.15 23.22
C LEU A 80 21.71 -1.15 24.70
N GLU A 81 22.62 -2.02 25.11
CA GLU A 81 23.13 -2.08 26.48
C GLU A 81 23.82 -0.78 26.89
N LYS A 82 24.75 -0.28 26.06
CA LYS A 82 25.47 0.98 26.31
C LYS A 82 24.55 2.17 26.51
N ASN A 83 23.40 2.19 25.83
CA ASN A 83 22.44 3.28 25.89
C ASN A 83 21.26 2.99 26.83
N ASN A 84 21.33 1.93 27.64
CA ASN A 84 20.29 1.49 28.58
C ASN A 84 18.91 1.35 27.91
N MET A 85 18.85 0.83 26.70
CA MET A 85 17.59 0.58 25.97
C MET A 85 17.09 -0.83 26.25
N LYS A 86 15.83 -0.95 26.67
CA LYS A 86 15.17 -2.25 26.81
C LYS A 86 14.81 -2.80 25.45
N SER A 87 15.00 -4.08 25.25
CA SER A 87 14.58 -4.74 24.02
C SER A 87 14.20 -6.20 24.27
N GLU A 88 13.40 -6.76 23.36
CA GLU A 88 13.08 -8.18 23.28
C GLU A 88 13.27 -8.69 21.85
N ILE A 89 13.65 -9.93 21.69
CA ILE A 89 13.71 -10.57 20.37
C ILE A 89 12.33 -11.17 20.06
N THR A 90 11.65 -10.61 19.06
CA THR A 90 10.33 -11.08 18.63
C THR A 90 10.42 -12.18 17.57
N MET A 91 11.49 -12.19 16.76
CA MET A 91 11.81 -13.25 15.82
C MET A 91 13.29 -13.62 15.98
N SER A 92 13.58 -14.84 16.37
CA SER A 92 14.96 -15.34 16.50
C SER A 92 15.55 -15.86 15.20
N ASN A 93 14.70 -16.12 14.20
CA ASN A 93 15.05 -16.55 12.86
C ASN A 93 13.98 -16.05 11.87
N VAL A 94 14.25 -14.91 11.22
CA VAL A 94 13.31 -14.27 10.30
C VAL A 94 12.95 -15.19 9.12
N GLN A 95 13.90 -16.04 8.67
CA GLN A 95 13.64 -16.98 7.57
C GLN A 95 12.49 -17.95 7.88
N GLU A 96 12.33 -18.40 9.11
CA GLU A 96 11.22 -19.29 9.49
C GLU A 96 9.85 -18.62 9.31
N HIS A 97 9.76 -17.29 9.50
CA HIS A 97 8.54 -16.53 9.26
C HIS A 97 8.29 -16.32 7.76
N ILE A 98 9.36 -16.10 6.97
CA ILE A 98 9.27 -16.04 5.50
C ILE A 98 8.80 -17.37 4.93
N ASP A 99 9.36 -18.49 5.41
CA ASP A 99 9.02 -19.84 4.92
C ASP A 99 7.55 -20.23 5.24
N LYS A 100 6.91 -19.59 6.22
CA LYS A 100 5.48 -19.75 6.55
C LYS A 100 4.56 -18.95 5.61
N GLN A 101 5.08 -17.99 4.89
CA GLN A 101 4.31 -17.24 3.91
C GLN A 101 4.14 -18.07 2.63
N THR A 102 3.11 -18.89 2.57
CA THR A 102 2.83 -19.72 1.39
C THR A 102 2.53 -18.84 0.18
N VAL A 103 3.20 -19.11 -0.94
CA VAL A 103 2.90 -18.54 -2.25
C VAL A 103 2.27 -19.61 -3.11
N LYS A 104 1.09 -19.33 -3.68
CA LYS A 104 0.38 -20.22 -4.60
C LYS A 104 0.46 -19.71 -6.03
N GLN A 105 0.34 -20.64 -6.97
CA GLN A 105 0.16 -20.29 -8.38
C GLN A 105 -1.34 -20.16 -8.69
N TYR A 106 -1.68 -19.12 -9.41
CA TYR A 106 -3.00 -18.95 -9.97
C TYR A 106 -3.21 -19.93 -11.14
N THR A 107 -4.33 -20.64 -11.13
CA THR A 107 -4.69 -21.55 -12.23
C THR A 107 -5.85 -20.95 -13.01
N ARG A 108 -5.68 -20.73 -14.30
CA ARG A 108 -6.68 -20.14 -15.23
C ARG A 108 -7.97 -20.94 -15.42
N SER A 109 -8.12 -22.05 -14.69
CA SER A 109 -9.32 -22.91 -14.81
C SER A 109 -10.59 -22.31 -14.21
N ASN A 110 -10.46 -21.33 -13.31
CA ASN A 110 -11.60 -20.68 -12.68
C ASN A 110 -11.21 -19.27 -12.18
N VAL A 111 -11.94 -18.24 -12.58
CA VAL A 111 -11.77 -16.85 -12.12
C VAL A 111 -11.87 -16.71 -10.59
N ARG A 112 -12.57 -17.64 -9.94
CA ARG A 112 -12.67 -17.74 -8.47
C ARG A 112 -11.51 -18.53 -7.82
N SER A 113 -10.46 -18.88 -8.59
CA SER A 113 -9.36 -19.71 -8.08
C SER A 113 -8.33 -18.95 -7.25
N MET A 114 -8.36 -17.61 -7.21
CA MET A 114 -7.59 -16.87 -6.22
C MET A 114 -8.19 -17.13 -4.83
N THR A 115 -7.36 -17.62 -3.92
CA THR A 115 -7.75 -17.96 -2.55
C THR A 115 -7.07 -17.01 -1.56
N TRP A 116 -7.65 -16.87 -0.38
CA TRP A 116 -7.17 -15.90 0.62
C TRP A 116 -6.42 -16.58 1.77
N ASP A 117 -5.76 -17.68 1.46
CA ASP A 117 -4.92 -18.47 2.37
C ASP A 117 -3.46 -18.55 1.88
N ALA A 118 -3.09 -17.72 0.90
CA ALA A 118 -1.77 -17.62 0.32
C ALA A 118 -1.53 -16.25 -0.32
N TYR A 119 -0.28 -15.93 -0.55
CA TYR A 119 0.13 -14.82 -1.39
C TYR A 119 0.34 -15.26 -2.85
N TYR A 120 0.36 -14.30 -3.78
CA TYR A 120 0.49 -14.56 -5.21
C TYR A 120 1.59 -13.71 -5.81
N THR A 121 2.25 -14.23 -6.85
CA THR A 121 3.25 -13.48 -7.62
C THR A 121 2.57 -12.39 -8.46
N LEU A 122 3.38 -11.45 -9.00
CA LEU A 122 2.87 -10.43 -9.92
C LEU A 122 2.20 -11.06 -11.15
N ASP A 123 2.83 -12.09 -11.73
CA ASP A 123 2.31 -12.78 -12.91
C ASP A 123 0.96 -13.44 -12.62
N ASP A 124 0.80 -14.03 -11.43
CA ASP A 124 -0.46 -14.62 -11.01
C ASP A 124 -1.57 -13.55 -10.85
N ILE A 125 -1.25 -12.43 -10.21
CA ILE A 125 -2.18 -11.30 -10.06
C ILE A 125 -2.59 -10.76 -11.43
N TYR A 126 -1.64 -10.53 -12.33
CA TYR A 126 -1.91 -9.99 -13.65
C TYR A 126 -2.71 -10.96 -14.54
N ALA A 127 -2.40 -12.25 -14.48
CA ALA A 127 -3.17 -13.27 -15.17
C ALA A 127 -4.62 -13.32 -14.65
N TRP A 128 -4.82 -13.19 -13.33
CA TRP A 128 -6.16 -13.13 -12.73
C TRP A 128 -6.93 -11.87 -13.15
N LEU A 129 -6.29 -10.71 -13.21
CA LEU A 129 -6.93 -9.47 -13.72
C LEU A 129 -7.38 -9.63 -15.17
N ASP A 130 -6.54 -10.24 -16.02
CA ASP A 130 -6.91 -10.52 -17.45
C ASP A 130 -8.11 -11.47 -17.56
N ASP A 131 -8.15 -12.50 -16.71
CA ASP A 131 -9.27 -13.45 -16.67
C ASP A 131 -10.57 -12.79 -16.17
N LEU A 132 -10.48 -11.82 -15.23
CA LEU A 132 -11.64 -11.01 -14.80
C LEU A 132 -12.18 -10.14 -15.94
N VAL A 133 -11.32 -9.50 -16.71
CA VAL A 133 -11.71 -8.72 -17.89
C VAL A 133 -12.45 -9.62 -18.90
N ALA A 134 -11.95 -10.83 -19.13
CA ALA A 134 -12.57 -11.79 -20.02
C ALA A 134 -13.91 -12.34 -19.49
N ALA A 135 -14.03 -12.54 -18.17
CA ALA A 135 -15.22 -13.09 -17.52
C ALA A 135 -16.37 -12.09 -17.36
N TYR A 136 -16.05 -10.80 -17.21
CA TYR A 136 -17.01 -9.72 -16.98
C TYR A 136 -16.89 -8.59 -18.01
N PRO A 137 -16.94 -8.86 -19.32
CA PRO A 137 -16.60 -7.89 -20.38
C PRO A 137 -17.50 -6.65 -20.40
N ASP A 138 -18.72 -6.74 -19.87
CA ASP A 138 -19.68 -5.63 -19.85
C ASP A 138 -19.40 -4.61 -18.72
N ILE A 139 -18.67 -5.02 -17.67
CA ILE A 139 -18.48 -4.20 -16.46
C ILE A 139 -17.01 -4.04 -16.05
N VAL A 140 -16.11 -4.90 -16.52
CA VAL A 140 -14.68 -4.85 -16.18
C VAL A 140 -13.85 -4.49 -17.42
N THR A 141 -13.01 -3.47 -17.26
CA THR A 141 -12.06 -3.05 -18.29
C THR A 141 -10.65 -3.06 -17.71
N GLY A 142 -9.69 -3.68 -18.42
CA GLY A 142 -8.27 -3.56 -18.07
C GLY A 142 -7.77 -2.13 -18.26
N ILE A 143 -7.01 -1.64 -17.30
CA ILE A 143 -6.42 -0.30 -17.34
C ILE A 143 -4.93 -0.37 -17.01
N ILE A 144 -4.16 0.56 -17.58
CA ILE A 144 -2.72 0.67 -17.37
C ILE A 144 -2.43 2.05 -16.78
N GLY A 145 -1.87 2.07 -15.58
CA GLY A 145 -1.48 3.31 -14.86
C GLY A 145 -0.16 3.91 -15.35
N GLY A 146 0.58 3.17 -16.15
CA GLY A 146 1.88 3.52 -16.72
C GLY A 146 2.85 2.36 -16.69
N ASP A 147 4.14 2.66 -16.83
CA ASP A 147 5.22 1.68 -16.82
C ASP A 147 6.14 1.89 -15.62
N SER A 148 6.70 0.81 -15.10
CA SER A 148 7.77 0.83 -14.10
C SER A 148 9.13 1.14 -14.72
N TYR A 149 10.15 1.29 -13.88
CA TYR A 149 11.52 1.54 -14.34
C TYR A 149 12.07 0.40 -15.21
N GLU A 150 11.76 -0.85 -14.92
CA GLU A 150 12.17 -2.03 -15.72
C GLU A 150 11.23 -2.31 -16.90
N GLY A 151 10.25 -1.42 -17.16
CA GLY A 151 9.33 -1.49 -18.32
C GLY A 151 8.16 -2.44 -18.13
N ARG A 152 7.74 -2.73 -16.90
CA ARG A 152 6.52 -3.49 -16.62
C ARG A 152 5.32 -2.58 -16.51
N GLU A 153 4.21 -2.98 -17.09
CA GLU A 153 2.94 -2.26 -16.94
C GLU A 153 2.50 -2.21 -15.47
N ILE A 154 2.05 -1.04 -15.01
CA ILE A 154 1.28 -0.90 -13.77
C ILE A 154 -0.16 -1.24 -14.12
N LYS A 155 -0.50 -2.52 -14.01
CA LYS A 155 -1.78 -3.05 -14.46
C LYS A 155 -2.84 -2.93 -13.37
N GLY A 156 -4.05 -2.55 -13.77
CA GLY A 156 -5.23 -2.47 -12.92
C GLY A 156 -6.50 -2.81 -13.68
N ILE A 157 -7.62 -2.62 -13.02
CA ILE A 157 -8.94 -2.75 -13.63
C ILE A 157 -9.84 -1.57 -13.27
N LYS A 158 -10.76 -1.27 -14.18
CA LYS A 158 -11.93 -0.45 -13.92
C LYS A 158 -13.15 -1.34 -13.80
N ILE A 159 -13.93 -1.21 -12.73
CA ILE A 159 -15.26 -1.83 -12.57
C ILE A 159 -16.29 -0.71 -12.71
N SER A 160 -17.24 -0.86 -13.68
CA SER A 160 -18.25 0.14 -13.97
C SER A 160 -19.56 -0.49 -14.43
N HIS A 161 -20.66 -0.13 -13.80
CA HIS A 161 -22.02 -0.55 -14.18
C HIS A 161 -22.79 0.56 -14.93
N GLY A 162 -22.11 1.36 -15.74
CA GLY A 162 -22.70 2.43 -16.54
C GLY A 162 -21.85 3.70 -16.54
N SER A 163 -22.24 4.73 -17.29
CA SER A 163 -21.47 5.97 -17.46
C SER A 163 -21.83 7.06 -16.45
N GLY A 164 -20.93 8.03 -16.27
CA GLY A 164 -21.19 9.27 -15.52
C GLY A 164 -21.23 9.11 -14.01
N LYS A 165 -20.64 8.07 -13.47
CA LYS A 165 -20.55 7.85 -12.02
C LYS A 165 -19.34 8.54 -11.43
N ARG A 166 -19.42 8.81 -10.12
CA ARG A 166 -18.30 9.28 -9.34
C ARG A 166 -17.33 8.11 -9.10
N VAL A 167 -16.08 8.44 -8.85
CA VAL A 167 -14.97 7.47 -8.83
C VAL A 167 -14.51 7.18 -7.42
N ILE A 168 -14.30 5.90 -7.14
CA ILE A 168 -13.49 5.41 -6.04
C ILE A 168 -12.17 4.90 -6.63
N PHE A 169 -11.05 5.48 -6.21
CA PHE A 169 -9.73 5.06 -6.62
C PHE A 169 -9.05 4.27 -5.51
N VAL A 170 -8.47 3.12 -5.85
CA VAL A 170 -7.82 2.22 -4.90
C VAL A 170 -6.44 1.84 -5.43
N GLU A 171 -5.42 1.98 -4.61
CA GLU A 171 -4.09 1.51 -4.94
C GLU A 171 -3.44 0.74 -3.79
N GLY A 172 -2.55 -0.20 -4.14
CA GLY A 172 -1.76 -0.95 -3.19
C GLY A 172 -0.39 -1.32 -3.75
N GLY A 173 0.44 -1.95 -2.91
CA GLY A 173 1.72 -2.50 -3.32
C GLY A 173 2.75 -1.46 -3.76
N ILE A 174 2.66 -0.20 -3.30
CA ILE A 174 3.68 0.83 -3.55
C ILE A 174 5.00 0.49 -2.85
N HIS A 175 4.92 -0.08 -1.63
CA HIS A 175 6.06 -0.69 -0.94
C HIS A 175 6.02 -2.21 -1.14
N SER A 176 7.03 -2.74 -1.78
CA SER A 176 6.99 -4.10 -2.31
C SER A 176 7.01 -5.20 -1.25
N ARG A 177 7.52 -4.95 -0.04
CA ARG A 177 7.56 -5.93 1.06
C ARG A 177 6.21 -6.12 1.78
N GLU A 178 5.23 -5.24 1.53
CA GLU A 178 3.93 -5.19 2.18
C GLU A 178 2.90 -6.09 1.46
N TRP A 179 3.13 -7.41 1.43
CA TRP A 179 2.35 -8.35 0.61
C TRP A 179 0.86 -8.40 0.94
N ILE A 180 0.46 -8.05 2.17
CA ILE A 180 -0.96 -8.00 2.55
C ILE A 180 -1.71 -6.87 1.82
N SER A 181 -1.03 -5.79 1.43
CA SER A 181 -1.62 -4.67 0.70
C SER A 181 -2.17 -5.10 -0.68
N PRO A 182 -1.37 -5.67 -1.61
CA PRO A 182 -1.90 -6.24 -2.85
C PRO A 182 -3.00 -7.29 -2.64
N SER A 183 -2.85 -8.13 -1.61
CA SER A 183 -3.84 -9.16 -1.30
C SER A 183 -5.19 -8.55 -0.92
N SER A 184 -5.21 -7.51 -0.09
CA SER A 184 -6.45 -6.82 0.31
C SER A 184 -7.10 -6.09 -0.87
N VAL A 185 -6.30 -5.47 -1.74
CA VAL A 185 -6.82 -4.81 -2.95
C VAL A 185 -7.44 -5.83 -3.91
N CYS A 186 -6.79 -6.99 -4.10
CA CYS A 186 -7.36 -8.09 -4.90
C CYS A 186 -8.66 -8.63 -4.27
N TYR A 187 -8.74 -8.71 -2.93
CA TYR A 187 -9.95 -9.13 -2.24
C TYR A 187 -11.12 -8.16 -2.47
N ILE A 188 -10.87 -6.85 -2.41
CA ILE A 188 -11.86 -5.82 -2.73
C ILE A 188 -12.41 -6.03 -4.15
N ILE A 189 -11.53 -6.26 -5.14
CA ILE A 189 -11.94 -6.57 -6.51
C ILE A 189 -12.87 -7.80 -6.55
N SER A 190 -12.47 -8.87 -5.88
CA SER A 190 -13.25 -10.11 -5.82
C SER A 190 -14.64 -9.86 -5.24
N GLU A 191 -14.73 -9.18 -4.10
CA GLU A 191 -16.01 -8.89 -3.44
C GLU A 191 -16.92 -8.02 -4.32
N LEU A 192 -16.39 -6.98 -4.96
CA LEU A 192 -17.18 -6.12 -5.85
C LEU A 192 -17.79 -6.87 -7.05
N LEU A 193 -17.18 -7.98 -7.48
CA LEU A 193 -17.62 -8.76 -8.64
C LEU A 193 -18.43 -10.01 -8.26
N THR A 194 -18.23 -10.55 -7.07
CA THR A 194 -18.77 -11.89 -6.73
C THR A 194 -19.66 -11.93 -5.49
N SER A 195 -19.65 -10.87 -4.65
CA SER A 195 -20.45 -10.82 -3.44
C SER A 195 -21.94 -10.72 -3.74
N GLU A 196 -22.75 -11.48 -2.99
CA GLU A 196 -24.22 -11.39 -3.00
C GLU A 196 -24.76 -10.43 -1.93
N GLY A 197 -23.87 -9.83 -1.14
CA GLY A 197 -24.21 -8.85 -0.10
C GLY A 197 -24.78 -7.56 -0.70
N ALA A 198 -25.95 -7.13 -0.20
CA ALA A 198 -26.67 -5.98 -0.76
C ALA A 198 -25.84 -4.69 -0.73
N GLU A 199 -25.06 -4.47 0.32
CA GLU A 199 -24.21 -3.27 0.46
C GLU A 199 -23.05 -3.28 -0.52
N THR A 200 -22.36 -4.43 -0.69
CA THR A 200 -21.28 -4.61 -1.65
C THR A 200 -21.77 -4.43 -3.08
N MET A 201 -22.92 -5.05 -3.41
CA MET A 201 -23.57 -4.89 -4.71
C MET A 201 -23.97 -3.43 -4.99
N ALA A 202 -24.44 -2.70 -3.99
CA ALA A 202 -24.75 -1.28 -4.12
C ALA A 202 -23.48 -0.46 -4.35
N ALA A 203 -22.42 -0.70 -3.58
CA ALA A 203 -21.13 -0.03 -3.75
C ALA A 203 -20.53 -0.28 -5.14
N ALA A 204 -20.59 -1.52 -5.66
CA ALA A 204 -20.13 -1.85 -7.00
C ALA A 204 -20.93 -1.14 -8.10
N ARG A 205 -22.26 -0.96 -7.93
CA ARG A 205 -23.14 -0.33 -8.94
C ARG A 205 -23.17 1.17 -8.90
N ASP A 206 -23.04 1.78 -7.72
CA ASP A 206 -23.20 3.22 -7.52
C ASP A 206 -22.00 4.03 -7.99
N TYR A 207 -20.81 3.42 -8.03
CA TYR A 207 -19.53 4.08 -8.33
C TYR A 207 -18.77 3.38 -9.46
N ASP A 208 -17.88 4.14 -10.11
CA ASP A 208 -16.82 3.59 -10.96
C ASP A 208 -15.59 3.34 -10.07
N TRP A 209 -15.09 2.12 -10.07
CA TRP A 209 -13.92 1.73 -9.30
C TRP A 209 -12.70 1.63 -10.21
N TYR A 210 -11.63 2.35 -9.88
CA TYR A 210 -10.33 2.26 -10.53
C TYR A 210 -9.35 1.67 -9.54
N ILE A 211 -8.84 0.47 -9.82
CA ILE A 211 -8.12 -0.34 -8.83
C ILE A 211 -6.81 -0.85 -9.39
N PHE A 212 -5.70 -0.53 -8.69
CA PHE A 212 -4.35 -0.95 -9.01
C PHE A 212 -3.76 -1.75 -7.83
N PRO A 213 -3.73 -3.09 -7.91
CA PRO A 213 -3.25 -3.91 -6.79
C PRO A 213 -1.76 -3.76 -6.50
N VAL A 214 -0.93 -3.54 -7.53
CA VAL A 214 0.53 -3.45 -7.40
C VAL A 214 1.04 -2.25 -8.19
N THR A 215 1.35 -1.15 -7.50
CA THR A 215 1.87 0.08 -8.12
C THR A 215 3.39 0.11 -8.22
N ASN A 216 4.09 -0.85 -7.59
CA ASN A 216 5.53 -1.08 -7.69
C ASN A 216 5.82 -2.51 -8.18
N PRO A 217 5.57 -2.81 -9.47
CA PRO A 217 5.71 -4.17 -9.97
C PRO A 217 7.15 -4.70 -9.93
N ASP A 218 8.15 -3.84 -10.16
CA ASP A 218 9.57 -4.24 -10.15
C ASP A 218 10.03 -4.65 -8.75
N GLY A 219 9.72 -3.83 -7.75
CA GLY A 219 10.02 -4.14 -6.36
C GLY A 219 9.27 -5.39 -5.89
N TYR A 220 8.00 -5.54 -6.28
CA TYR A 220 7.18 -6.70 -5.89
C TYR A 220 7.76 -8.01 -6.40
N ILE A 221 8.14 -8.10 -7.69
CA ILE A 221 8.86 -9.27 -8.24
C ILE A 221 10.15 -9.51 -7.46
N TRP A 222 10.91 -8.45 -7.16
CA TRP A 222 12.18 -8.59 -6.45
C TRP A 222 12.02 -9.21 -5.06
N THR A 223 10.89 -8.94 -4.36
CA THR A 223 10.60 -9.58 -3.06
C THR A 223 10.27 -11.07 -3.19
N HIS A 224 9.71 -11.50 -4.30
CA HIS A 224 9.41 -12.90 -4.55
C HIS A 224 10.62 -13.70 -4.98
N GLU A 225 11.50 -13.12 -5.81
CA GLU A 225 12.57 -13.84 -6.47
C GLU A 225 13.94 -13.69 -5.78
N ASN A 226 14.19 -12.55 -5.11
CA ASN A 226 15.52 -12.21 -4.61
C ASN A 226 15.54 -11.85 -3.12
N PHE A 227 14.99 -10.70 -2.71
CA PHE A 227 15.14 -10.15 -1.37
C PHE A 227 13.77 -9.80 -0.78
N ARG A 228 13.23 -10.71 0.06
CA ARG A 228 11.86 -10.61 0.60
C ARG A 228 11.55 -9.27 1.28
N MET A 229 12.54 -8.66 1.93
CA MET A 229 12.35 -7.42 2.69
C MET A 229 12.56 -6.14 1.88
N TRP A 230 12.65 -6.23 0.56
CA TRP A 230 12.81 -5.08 -0.33
C TRP A 230 11.57 -4.16 -0.31
N ARG A 231 11.81 -2.83 -0.18
CA ARG A 231 10.75 -1.81 -0.10
C ARG A 231 10.59 -1.00 -1.38
N LYS A 232 11.71 -0.50 -1.92
CA LYS A 232 11.81 0.50 -2.99
C LYS A 232 11.49 -0.05 -4.38
N ASN A 233 11.49 0.81 -5.43
CA ASN A 233 11.53 0.34 -6.81
C ASN A 233 12.91 -0.22 -7.17
N ARG A 234 13.22 -0.43 -8.48
CA ARG A 234 14.47 -1.10 -8.89
C ARG A 234 15.43 -0.24 -9.73
N ARG A 235 15.25 1.09 -9.76
CA ARG A 235 16.15 1.98 -10.47
C ARG A 235 17.55 1.99 -9.85
N PRO A 236 18.66 1.84 -10.63
CA PRO A 236 20.02 1.88 -10.10
C PRO A 236 20.51 3.31 -9.83
N PHE A 237 21.31 3.46 -8.77
CA PHE A 237 22.02 4.66 -8.37
C PHE A 237 23.47 4.31 -7.97
N GLY A 238 24.32 4.02 -8.95
CA GLY A 238 25.67 3.50 -8.72
C GLY A 238 25.64 2.07 -8.20
N SER A 239 26.09 1.85 -6.96
CA SER A 239 26.01 0.54 -6.27
C SER A 239 24.66 0.32 -5.58
N GLU A 240 23.89 1.39 -5.38
CA GLU A 240 22.61 1.33 -4.69
C GLU A 240 21.44 1.21 -5.66
N PHE A 241 20.29 0.81 -5.14
CA PHE A 241 19.07 0.62 -5.94
C PHE A 241 17.85 1.19 -5.24
N GLY A 242 16.94 1.69 -6.07
CA GLY A 242 15.57 2.00 -5.73
C GLY A 242 15.36 3.37 -5.08
N VAL A 243 14.14 3.85 -5.31
CA VAL A 243 13.54 5.03 -4.68
C VAL A 243 12.32 4.55 -3.89
N ASP A 244 12.10 5.11 -2.72
CA ASP A 244 10.82 4.97 -2.01
C ASP A 244 9.75 5.73 -2.80
N LEU A 245 8.89 4.99 -3.48
CA LEU A 245 7.86 5.57 -4.32
C LEU A 245 6.84 6.40 -3.53
N ASN A 246 6.67 6.14 -2.22
CA ASN A 246 5.82 6.94 -1.34
C ASN A 246 6.58 8.09 -0.64
N ARG A 247 7.73 8.50 -1.20
CA ARG A 247 8.49 9.72 -0.90
C ARG A 247 8.77 10.55 -2.18
N ASN A 248 8.33 10.07 -3.34
CA ASN A 248 8.70 10.63 -4.65
C ASN A 248 7.61 11.51 -5.30
N TRP A 249 6.47 11.70 -4.65
CA TRP A 249 5.39 12.56 -5.14
C TRP A 249 5.70 14.04 -4.90
N ASN A 250 5.19 14.92 -5.78
CA ASN A 250 5.42 16.36 -5.69
C ASN A 250 4.46 17.03 -4.68
N ASN A 251 4.63 16.68 -3.40
CA ASN A 251 3.98 17.35 -2.28
C ASN A 251 4.99 17.51 -1.14
N ASN A 252 5.50 18.74 -0.95
CA ASN A 252 6.55 19.03 0.04
C ASN A 252 7.75 18.06 -0.04
N TRP A 253 8.13 17.67 -1.26
CA TRP A 253 9.16 16.67 -1.51
C TRP A 253 10.45 16.95 -0.74
N LEU A 254 11.00 15.94 -0.07
CA LEU A 254 12.26 15.96 0.68
C LEU A 254 12.31 17.02 1.82
N VAL A 255 11.18 17.39 2.41
CA VAL A 255 11.13 18.33 3.54
C VAL A 255 11.28 17.62 4.89
N ALA A 256 10.61 16.47 5.09
CA ALA A 256 10.66 15.69 6.33
C ALA A 256 10.38 14.21 6.08
N GLY A 257 10.94 13.32 6.93
CA GLY A 257 10.69 11.87 6.88
C GLY A 257 11.09 11.21 5.55
N ALA A 258 12.04 11.80 4.82
CA ALA A 258 12.57 11.34 3.56
C ALA A 258 14.07 11.55 3.49
N SER A 259 14.81 10.69 2.81
CA SER A 259 16.27 10.74 2.70
C SER A 259 16.73 11.16 1.30
N SER A 260 17.84 11.89 1.23
CA SER A 260 18.60 12.14 -0.01
C SER A 260 19.68 11.09 -0.28
N ASN A 261 19.87 10.11 0.61
CA ASN A 261 20.85 9.04 0.47
C ASN A 261 20.23 7.83 -0.25
N PRO A 262 20.76 7.41 -1.44
CA PRO A 262 20.25 6.26 -2.17
C PRO A 262 20.29 4.93 -1.41
N ALA A 263 21.16 4.79 -0.41
CA ALA A 263 21.23 3.60 0.44
C ALA A 263 20.06 3.49 1.44
N SER A 264 19.37 4.61 1.73
CA SER A 264 18.25 4.63 2.66
C SER A 264 16.99 4.00 2.07
N ASP A 265 16.20 3.33 2.91
CA ASP A 265 14.87 2.79 2.54
C ASP A 265 13.84 3.90 2.26
N THR A 266 14.07 5.11 2.78
CA THR A 266 13.22 6.29 2.56
C THR A 266 13.80 7.26 1.51
N TYR A 267 14.70 6.79 0.64
CA TYR A 267 15.29 7.63 -0.41
C TYR A 267 14.23 8.18 -1.37
N ALA A 268 14.12 9.50 -1.44
CA ALA A 268 13.10 10.21 -2.18
C ALA A 268 13.37 10.36 -3.70
N GLY A 269 14.50 9.85 -4.18
CA GLY A 269 14.94 10.03 -5.57
C GLY A 269 15.64 11.36 -5.82
N PRO A 270 16.09 11.62 -7.07
CA PRO A 270 16.81 12.84 -7.43
C PRO A 270 15.90 14.07 -7.64
N GLY A 271 14.59 13.89 -7.61
CA GLY A 271 13.58 14.95 -7.73
C GLY A 271 12.16 14.39 -7.60
N PRO A 272 11.16 15.26 -7.38
CA PRO A 272 9.79 14.81 -7.32
C PRO A 272 9.37 14.23 -8.69
N PHE A 273 8.61 13.13 -8.67
CA PHE A 273 8.23 12.39 -9.88
C PHE A 273 9.41 11.96 -10.77
N SER A 274 10.59 11.76 -10.18
CA SER A 274 11.75 11.24 -10.92
C SER A 274 11.51 9.82 -11.42
N GLU A 275 10.70 9.04 -10.71
CA GLU A 275 10.41 7.65 -11.04
C GLU A 275 9.25 7.55 -12.04
N PRO A 276 9.36 6.66 -13.04
CA PRO A 276 8.30 6.49 -14.04
C PRO A 276 6.98 6.03 -13.38
N GLU A 277 7.03 5.19 -12.34
CA GLU A 277 5.87 4.70 -11.60
C GLU A 277 5.04 5.85 -11.02
N THR A 278 5.66 6.74 -10.26
CA THR A 278 4.96 7.86 -9.61
C THR A 278 4.51 8.90 -10.62
N ARG A 279 5.33 9.19 -11.63
CA ARG A 279 5.01 10.15 -12.67
C ARG A 279 3.84 9.72 -13.54
N SER A 280 3.84 8.45 -13.99
CA SER A 280 2.77 7.96 -14.86
C SER A 280 1.46 7.77 -14.09
N LEU A 281 1.53 7.23 -12.87
CA LEU A 281 0.35 7.06 -12.04
C LEU A 281 -0.27 8.42 -11.65
N SER A 282 0.55 9.43 -11.30
CA SER A 282 0.05 10.77 -11.01
C SER A 282 -0.64 11.42 -12.21
N ASN A 283 -0.11 11.23 -13.43
CA ASN A 283 -0.75 11.68 -14.67
C ASN A 283 -2.08 10.96 -14.90
N TYR A 284 -2.11 9.64 -14.66
CA TYR A 284 -3.34 8.84 -14.80
C TYR A 284 -4.42 9.33 -13.82
N ILE A 285 -4.08 9.47 -12.54
CA ILE A 285 -5.00 9.96 -11.50
C ILE A 285 -5.48 11.38 -11.84
N SER A 286 -4.58 12.27 -12.30
CA SER A 286 -4.94 13.63 -12.70
C SER A 286 -5.96 13.66 -13.84
N SER A 287 -5.89 12.71 -14.78
CA SER A 287 -6.81 12.65 -15.92
C SER A 287 -8.27 12.38 -15.53
N ILE A 288 -8.50 11.85 -14.34
CA ILE A 288 -9.83 11.55 -13.78
C ILE A 288 -10.09 12.28 -12.45
N GLY A 289 -9.17 13.14 -12.03
CA GLY A 289 -9.14 13.75 -10.69
C GLY A 289 -10.44 14.41 -10.25
N ASP A 290 -11.09 15.17 -11.15
CA ASP A 290 -12.36 15.84 -10.89
C ASP A 290 -13.53 14.88 -10.61
N GLN A 291 -13.38 13.60 -10.95
CA GLN A 291 -14.40 12.57 -10.76
C GLN A 291 -14.21 11.81 -9.46
N ILE A 292 -13.02 11.88 -8.84
CA ILE A 292 -12.68 11.08 -7.65
C ILE A 292 -13.32 11.68 -6.41
N ASP A 293 -14.18 10.92 -5.73
CA ASP A 293 -14.74 11.29 -4.42
C ASP A 293 -13.99 10.63 -3.26
N LEU A 294 -13.43 9.44 -3.50
CA LEU A 294 -12.74 8.65 -2.48
C LEU A 294 -11.44 8.06 -3.06
N TYR A 295 -10.33 8.28 -2.37
CA TYR A 295 -9.04 7.68 -2.66
C TYR A 295 -8.57 6.84 -1.47
N LEU A 296 -8.23 5.58 -1.74
CA LEU A 296 -7.76 4.60 -0.75
C LEU A 296 -6.38 4.09 -1.14
N SER A 297 -5.39 4.29 -0.29
CA SER A 297 -4.05 3.74 -0.41
C SER A 297 -3.84 2.67 0.65
N PHE A 298 -3.36 1.49 0.24
CA PHE A 298 -3.18 0.35 1.12
C PHE A 298 -1.71 0.06 1.38
N HIS A 299 -1.36 0.06 2.67
CA HIS A 299 -0.03 -0.21 3.21
C HIS A 299 -0.10 -1.28 4.31
N SER A 300 1.04 -1.71 4.81
CA SER A 300 1.19 -2.39 6.09
C SER A 300 2.55 -2.01 6.69
N PHE A 301 2.65 -2.08 7.99
CA PHE A 301 1.72 -2.55 9.03
C PHE A 301 1.53 -1.46 10.10
N SER A 302 0.52 -1.55 10.92
CA SER A 302 0.39 -0.87 12.23
C SER A 302 -1.04 -0.84 12.74
N GLN A 303 -2.02 -1.35 11.93
CA GLN A 303 -3.45 -1.26 12.23
C GLN A 303 -3.92 0.18 12.43
N MET A 304 -3.76 0.99 11.38
CA MET A 304 -4.17 2.39 11.37
C MET A 304 -4.97 2.74 10.12
N LEU A 305 -5.90 3.67 10.27
CA LEU A 305 -6.55 4.37 9.16
C LEU A 305 -6.22 5.85 9.24
N LEU A 306 -5.36 6.30 8.37
CA LEU A 306 -4.75 7.62 8.42
C LEU A 306 -5.36 8.56 7.40
N VAL A 307 -5.35 9.85 7.74
CA VAL A 307 -5.77 10.94 6.84
C VAL A 307 -4.61 11.91 6.63
N PRO A 308 -4.52 12.57 5.47
CA PRO A 308 -3.54 13.64 5.23
C PRO A 308 -3.64 14.75 6.32
N TYR A 309 -2.57 15.50 6.56
CA TYR A 309 -1.30 15.46 5.83
C TYR A 309 -0.21 14.77 6.65
N GLY A 310 0.81 14.22 5.97
CA GLY A 310 2.04 13.75 6.60
C GLY A 310 3.09 14.85 6.82
N ASN A 311 3.00 15.95 6.06
CA ASN A 311 3.96 17.05 6.15
C ASN A 311 3.65 18.08 7.26
N THR A 312 2.46 18.08 7.83
CA THR A 312 2.01 19.05 8.85
C THR A 312 0.98 18.44 9.79
N THR A 313 0.95 18.96 11.01
CA THR A 313 -0.12 18.72 12.00
C THR A 313 -1.33 19.64 11.78
N ASP A 314 -1.28 20.55 10.82
CA ASP A 314 -2.45 21.37 10.46
C ASP A 314 -3.55 20.47 9.88
N HIS A 315 -4.74 20.63 10.41
CA HIS A 315 -5.87 19.81 10.02
C HIS A 315 -6.44 20.24 8.67
N LEU A 316 -6.98 19.26 7.95
CA LEU A 316 -7.77 19.48 6.72
C LEU A 316 -9.01 20.35 7.00
N ASP A 317 -9.51 21.08 6.01
CA ASP A 317 -10.76 21.84 6.13
C ASP A 317 -11.94 20.96 6.57
N ASN A 318 -11.97 19.70 6.14
CA ASN A 318 -12.98 18.72 6.48
C ASN A 318 -12.49 17.66 7.50
N TYR A 319 -11.47 17.97 8.30
CA TYR A 319 -10.80 17.02 9.21
C TYR A 319 -11.76 16.27 10.13
N TYR A 320 -12.67 16.98 10.78
CA TYR A 320 -13.60 16.35 11.73
C TYR A 320 -14.53 15.34 11.05
N ASP A 321 -14.95 15.63 9.81
CA ASP A 321 -15.80 14.72 9.04
C ASP A 321 -15.01 13.48 8.64
N VAL A 322 -13.82 13.64 8.03
CA VAL A 322 -13.03 12.49 7.56
C VAL A 322 -12.58 11.61 8.72
N VAL A 323 -12.20 12.19 9.87
CA VAL A 323 -11.84 11.42 11.06
C VAL A 323 -13.06 10.70 11.66
N ASN A 324 -14.23 11.35 11.68
CA ASN A 324 -15.47 10.70 12.16
C ASN A 324 -15.88 9.54 11.26
N ILE A 325 -15.82 9.72 9.94
CA ILE A 325 -16.06 8.65 8.96
C ILE A 325 -15.08 7.50 9.22
N GLY A 326 -13.79 7.81 9.32
CA GLY A 326 -12.74 6.81 9.58
C GLY A 326 -12.93 6.05 10.88
N ARG A 327 -13.26 6.73 12.00
CA ARG A 327 -13.52 6.07 13.28
C ARG A 327 -14.71 5.13 13.24
N ARG A 328 -15.77 5.49 12.51
CA ARG A 328 -16.94 4.60 12.29
C ARG A 328 -16.55 3.40 11.46
N ALA A 329 -15.77 3.60 10.41
CA ALA A 329 -15.22 2.52 9.59
C ALA A 329 -14.37 1.55 10.42
N MET A 330 -13.50 2.05 11.31
CA MET A 330 -12.71 1.20 12.21
C MET A 330 -13.61 0.51 13.26
N GLY A 331 -14.72 1.13 13.64
CA GLY A 331 -15.76 0.46 14.45
C GLY A 331 -16.36 -0.72 13.72
N ALA A 332 -16.75 -0.59 12.46
CA ALA A 332 -17.28 -1.68 11.62
C ALA A 332 -16.25 -2.79 11.41
N LEU A 333 -14.99 -2.43 11.09
CA LEU A 333 -13.87 -3.36 10.98
C LEU A 333 -13.73 -4.23 12.24
N SER A 334 -13.81 -3.63 13.42
CA SER A 334 -13.59 -4.34 14.68
C SER A 334 -14.68 -5.34 15.06
N VAL A 335 -15.87 -5.27 14.43
CA VAL A 335 -17.00 -6.15 14.76
C VAL A 335 -16.68 -7.62 14.50
N ARG A 336 -16.00 -7.90 13.39
CA ARG A 336 -15.78 -9.28 12.93
C ARG A 336 -14.74 -10.04 13.78
N TYR A 337 -13.59 -9.43 14.02
CA TYR A 337 -12.45 -10.09 14.67
C TYR A 337 -11.91 -9.33 15.89
N GLN A 338 -12.60 -8.29 16.34
CA GLN A 338 -12.22 -7.43 17.45
C GLN A 338 -10.85 -6.75 17.26
N THR A 339 -10.41 -6.63 16.02
CA THR A 339 -9.15 -5.97 15.66
C THR A 339 -9.29 -4.46 15.88
N GLN A 340 -8.34 -3.87 16.57
CA GLN A 340 -8.36 -2.45 16.93
C GLN A 340 -7.44 -1.66 16.02
N TYR A 341 -8.01 -0.68 15.33
CA TYR A 341 -7.28 0.29 14.50
C TYR A 341 -7.39 1.69 15.09
N VAL A 342 -6.33 2.49 14.89
CA VAL A 342 -6.30 3.92 15.27
C VAL A 342 -6.59 4.76 14.03
N THR A 343 -7.30 5.90 14.22
CA THR A 343 -7.57 6.87 13.14
C THR A 343 -7.07 8.24 13.53
N GLY A 344 -6.29 8.87 12.68
CA GLY A 344 -5.77 10.21 12.90
C GLY A 344 -5.01 10.78 11.70
N ASN A 345 -4.49 11.99 11.86
CA ASN A 345 -3.60 12.63 10.88
C ASN A 345 -2.26 11.89 10.84
N ILE A 346 -1.65 11.74 9.65
CA ILE A 346 -0.39 11.01 9.47
C ILE A 346 0.71 11.60 10.37
N ALA A 347 0.93 12.93 10.29
CA ALA A 347 2.01 13.58 11.03
C ALA A 347 1.86 13.49 12.56
N GLU A 348 0.60 13.47 13.08
CA GLU A 348 0.32 13.35 14.50
C GLU A 348 0.35 11.90 14.99
N THR A 349 -0.07 10.95 14.14
CA THR A 349 -0.34 9.56 14.55
C THR A 349 0.88 8.66 14.36
N ILE A 350 1.65 8.86 13.29
CA ILE A 350 2.87 8.09 13.02
C ILE A 350 4.08 9.01 13.13
N TYR A 351 4.34 9.81 12.08
CA TYR A 351 5.49 10.71 11.98
C TYR A 351 5.33 11.68 10.81
N HIS A 352 6.15 12.74 10.80
CA HIS A 352 6.22 13.63 9.64
C HIS A 352 6.84 12.92 8.45
N ALA A 353 6.07 12.79 7.36
CA ALA A 353 6.53 12.24 6.09
C ALA A 353 6.06 13.12 4.93
N THR A 354 6.93 13.31 3.93
CA THR A 354 6.64 14.15 2.76
C THR A 354 6.85 13.39 1.46
N GLY A 355 6.21 13.85 0.39
CA GLY A 355 6.29 13.21 -0.91
C GLY A 355 5.45 11.94 -1.03
N GLY A 356 4.40 11.78 -0.21
CA GLY A 356 3.46 10.66 -0.26
C GLY A 356 2.31 10.87 -1.24
N SER A 357 1.72 9.76 -1.72
CA SER A 357 0.60 9.74 -2.68
C SER A 357 -0.64 10.42 -2.12
N VAL A 358 -1.03 10.08 -0.90
CA VAL A 358 -2.26 10.58 -0.26
C VAL A 358 -2.23 12.10 -0.05
N ASP A 359 -1.07 12.64 0.35
CA ASP A 359 -0.89 14.08 0.53
C ASP A 359 -0.99 14.82 -0.80
N TRP A 360 -0.38 14.26 -1.85
CA TRP A 360 -0.45 14.84 -3.18
C TRP A 360 -1.87 14.81 -3.75
N VAL A 361 -2.58 13.70 -3.62
CA VAL A 361 -3.97 13.55 -4.08
C VAL A 361 -4.87 14.55 -3.34
N LYS A 362 -4.73 14.68 -2.02
CA LYS A 362 -5.50 15.64 -1.23
C LYS A 362 -5.14 17.08 -1.55
N GLY A 363 -3.86 17.40 -1.53
CA GLY A 363 -3.38 18.78 -1.69
C GLY A 363 -3.48 19.31 -3.11
N HIS A 364 -3.19 18.49 -4.11
CA HIS A 364 -3.13 18.89 -5.51
C HIS A 364 -4.47 18.70 -6.24
N LEU A 365 -5.10 17.53 -6.09
CA LEU A 365 -6.37 17.22 -6.77
C LEU A 365 -7.60 17.58 -5.93
N ARG A 366 -7.41 17.88 -4.64
CA ARG A 366 -8.50 18.26 -3.71
C ARG A 366 -9.58 17.19 -3.58
N VAL A 367 -9.21 15.93 -3.73
CA VAL A 367 -10.14 14.81 -3.51
C VAL A 367 -10.74 14.92 -2.11
N PRO A 368 -12.08 14.88 -1.97
CA PRO A 368 -12.71 15.16 -0.68
C PRO A 368 -12.35 14.16 0.40
N LEU A 369 -12.34 12.86 0.08
CA LEU A 369 -12.04 11.78 1.02
C LEU A 369 -10.78 11.03 0.58
N VAL A 370 -9.73 11.08 1.43
CA VAL A 370 -8.46 10.41 1.18
C VAL A 370 -8.04 9.68 2.45
N TYR A 371 -7.79 8.37 2.34
CA TYR A 371 -7.37 7.53 3.44
C TYR A 371 -6.16 6.68 3.06
N CYS A 372 -5.26 6.48 4.03
CA CYS A 372 -4.16 5.54 3.99
C CYS A 372 -4.40 4.45 5.04
N TYR A 373 -4.49 3.21 4.60
CA TYR A 373 -4.54 2.04 5.49
C TYR A 373 -3.12 1.58 5.80
N GLU A 374 -2.85 1.38 7.08
CA GLU A 374 -1.77 0.53 7.58
C GLU A 374 -2.44 -0.73 8.15
N LEU A 375 -2.40 -1.81 7.37
CA LEU A 375 -3.11 -3.06 7.67
C LEU A 375 -2.50 -3.81 8.87
N ARG A 376 -2.98 -5.05 9.14
CA ARG A 376 -2.42 -5.93 10.18
C ARG A 376 -0.92 -6.10 10.00
N ASP A 377 -0.15 -6.31 11.07
CA ASP A 377 -0.57 -6.37 12.46
C ASP A 377 0.04 -5.18 13.24
N ARG A 378 0.23 -5.30 14.54
CA ARG A 378 0.86 -4.30 15.41
C ARG A 378 2.32 -4.68 15.75
N GLY A 379 3.03 -5.29 14.80
CA GLY A 379 4.45 -5.62 14.89
C GLY A 379 4.78 -6.99 15.48
N ALA A 380 3.80 -7.87 15.69
CA ALA A 380 4.07 -9.27 16.07
C ALA A 380 4.67 -10.05 14.89
N SER A 381 4.13 -9.85 13.70
CA SER A 381 4.62 -10.40 12.44
C SER A 381 5.15 -9.33 11.49
N GLY A 382 4.67 -8.09 11.62
CA GLY A 382 5.02 -6.96 10.77
C GLY A 382 4.75 -7.25 9.29
N PHE A 383 5.77 -7.08 8.43
CA PHE A 383 5.65 -7.38 6.99
C PHE A 383 5.47 -8.87 6.67
N LEU A 384 5.69 -9.75 7.63
CA LEU A 384 5.63 -11.20 7.46
C LEU A 384 4.30 -11.78 7.99
N LEU A 385 3.18 -11.07 7.73
CA LEU A 385 1.86 -11.51 8.17
C LEU A 385 1.59 -12.94 7.70
N PRO A 386 1.25 -13.89 8.62
CA PRO A 386 1.03 -15.28 8.26
C PRO A 386 -0.23 -15.46 7.42
N THR A 387 -0.25 -16.52 6.61
CA THR A 387 -1.29 -16.72 5.58
C THR A 387 -2.68 -16.98 6.15
N ASP A 388 -2.79 -17.50 7.36
CA ASP A 388 -4.06 -17.68 8.08
C ASP A 388 -4.71 -16.36 8.54
N GLN A 389 -3.96 -15.25 8.50
CA GLN A 389 -4.48 -13.91 8.77
C GLN A 389 -4.88 -13.12 7.52
N ILE A 390 -4.62 -13.63 6.31
CA ILE A 390 -4.96 -12.94 5.06
C ILE A 390 -6.47 -12.74 4.95
N LEU A 391 -7.25 -13.84 5.03
CA LEU A 391 -8.70 -13.74 4.92
C LEU A 391 -9.33 -12.89 6.03
N PRO A 392 -9.01 -13.09 7.32
CA PRO A 392 -9.51 -12.22 8.37
C PRO A 392 -9.20 -10.74 8.18
N ASN A 393 -7.96 -10.39 7.77
CA ASN A 393 -7.59 -9.02 7.46
C ASN A 393 -8.40 -8.45 6.30
N ASN A 394 -8.59 -9.23 5.26
CA ASN A 394 -9.29 -8.78 4.05
C ASN A 394 -10.78 -8.57 4.29
N GLU A 395 -11.45 -9.47 5.02
CA GLU A 395 -12.87 -9.37 5.35
C GLU A 395 -13.16 -8.14 6.22
N GLU A 396 -12.39 -7.93 7.30
CA GLU A 396 -12.59 -6.76 8.18
C GLU A 396 -12.25 -5.44 7.46
N THR A 397 -11.28 -5.47 6.54
CA THR A 397 -10.92 -4.33 5.69
C THR A 397 -12.08 -3.98 4.75
N MET A 398 -12.71 -4.98 4.11
CA MET A 398 -13.88 -4.75 3.25
C MET A 398 -15.07 -4.18 4.02
N ASP A 399 -15.35 -4.69 5.24
CA ASP A 399 -16.38 -4.13 6.12
C ASP A 399 -16.14 -2.63 6.37
N SER A 400 -14.87 -2.22 6.58
CA SER A 400 -14.51 -0.82 6.79
C SER A 400 -14.65 0.04 5.53
N VAL A 401 -14.32 -0.48 4.36
CA VAL A 401 -14.47 0.24 3.07
C VAL A 401 -15.95 0.51 2.79
N LEU A 402 -16.82 -0.47 3.02
CA LEU A 402 -18.27 -0.30 2.89
C LEU A 402 -18.81 0.75 3.86
N GLU A 403 -18.33 0.74 5.11
CA GLU A 403 -18.73 1.74 6.10
C GLU A 403 -18.20 3.16 5.76
N ILE A 404 -17.00 3.31 5.20
CA ILE A 404 -16.54 4.61 4.67
C ILE A 404 -17.53 5.14 3.65
N ILE A 405 -17.94 4.31 2.67
CA ILE A 405 -18.89 4.71 1.62
C ILE A 405 -20.24 5.08 2.23
N HIS A 406 -20.74 4.28 3.17
CA HIS A 406 -22.01 4.53 3.85
C HIS A 406 -21.97 5.87 4.60
N GLN A 407 -20.94 6.11 5.41
CA GLN A 407 -20.81 7.36 6.16
C GLN A 407 -20.56 8.56 5.24
N ALA A 408 -19.75 8.40 4.19
CA ALA A 408 -19.51 9.44 3.20
C ALA A 408 -20.81 9.92 2.54
N LYS A 409 -21.74 9.01 2.22
CA LYS A 409 -23.09 9.37 1.76
C LYS A 409 -23.85 10.18 2.81
N ARG A 410 -23.79 9.78 4.08
CA ARG A 410 -24.47 10.48 5.20
C ARG A 410 -23.91 11.89 5.46
N PHE A 411 -22.62 12.07 5.26
CA PHE A 411 -21.94 13.35 5.40
C PHE A 411 -22.02 14.23 4.14
N GLY A 412 -22.64 13.73 3.05
CA GLY A 412 -22.86 14.47 1.80
C GLY A 412 -21.65 14.54 0.86
N TYR A 413 -20.61 13.74 1.10
CA TYR A 413 -19.42 13.68 0.23
C TYR A 413 -19.60 12.78 -0.99
N MET A 414 -20.47 11.78 -0.87
CA MET A 414 -20.74 10.82 -1.93
C MET A 414 -22.25 10.70 -2.13
N ASN A 415 -22.75 10.94 -3.34
CA ASN A 415 -24.15 10.79 -3.69
C ASN A 415 -24.32 9.55 -4.60
N SER A 416 -25.37 8.76 -4.37
CA SER A 416 -25.79 7.79 -5.37
C SER A 416 -26.29 8.51 -6.63
N SER A 417 -25.98 8.02 -7.81
CA SER A 417 -26.37 8.59 -9.11
C SER A 417 -27.89 8.75 -9.31
N ALA A 418 -28.71 8.24 -8.40
CA ALA A 418 -30.17 8.37 -8.38
C ALA A 418 -30.68 9.68 -7.74
N GLY A 419 -29.81 10.53 -7.13
CA GLY A 419 -30.23 11.65 -6.27
C GLY A 419 -30.30 13.03 -6.95
N LEU A 420 -29.83 13.20 -8.17
CA LEU A 420 -29.72 14.53 -8.80
C LEU A 420 -31.01 15.06 -9.47
N THR A 421 -32.06 14.25 -9.61
CA THR A 421 -33.31 14.69 -10.22
C THR A 421 -34.38 15.18 -9.23
N GLY A 422 -34.18 14.96 -7.91
CA GLY A 422 -35.19 15.28 -6.90
C GLY A 422 -34.99 16.58 -6.12
N SER A 423 -33.74 17.01 -5.89
CA SER A 423 -33.47 18.10 -4.94
C SER A 423 -33.56 19.51 -5.53
N VAL A 424 -33.42 19.69 -6.83
CA VAL A 424 -33.57 21.02 -7.48
C VAL A 424 -35.04 21.44 -7.61
N VAL A 425 -35.97 20.50 -7.66
CA VAL A 425 -37.41 20.82 -7.78
C VAL A 425 -38.04 21.25 -6.44
N MET A 426 -37.50 20.77 -5.29
CA MET A 426 -38.05 21.17 -3.99
C MET A 426 -37.63 22.57 -3.52
N MET A 427 -36.46 23.07 -3.93
CA MET A 427 -36.05 24.44 -3.57
C MET A 427 -36.79 25.53 -4.36
N PHE A 428 -37.21 25.26 -5.59
CA PHE A 428 -38.01 26.24 -6.37
C PHE A 428 -39.50 26.24 -6.00
N GLY A 429 -40.02 25.14 -5.45
CA GLY A 429 -41.43 25.07 -5.03
C GLY A 429 -41.74 25.84 -3.74
N LEU A 430 -40.77 25.98 -2.83
CA LEU A 430 -40.94 26.69 -1.56
C LEU A 430 -40.79 28.20 -1.68
N VAL A 431 -40.11 28.71 -2.71
CA VAL A 431 -39.97 30.18 -2.95
C VAL A 431 -41.19 30.74 -3.62
N LEU A 432 -41.94 29.99 -4.45
CA LEU A 432 -43.19 30.48 -5.06
C LEU A 432 -44.41 30.47 -4.12
N ALA A 433 -44.40 29.68 -3.05
CA ALA A 433 -45.50 29.68 -2.07
C ALA A 433 -45.45 30.82 -1.03
N TYR A 434 -44.36 31.64 -1.03
CA TYR A 434 -44.21 32.78 -0.13
C TYR A 434 -44.58 34.10 -0.79
N PHE A 435 -44.95 34.12 -2.09
CA PHE A 435 -45.29 35.32 -2.85
C PHE A 435 -46.71 35.27 -3.50
N LEU A 436 -47.55 34.34 -3.07
CA LEU A 436 -48.99 34.32 -3.35
C LEU A 436 -49.74 34.25 -2.01
#